data_b6dc720a854a5b1a2281be7451e751b1
#
_entry.id   b6dc720a854a5b1a2281be7451e751b1
#
_cell.length_a   1.000
_cell.length_b   1.000
_cell.length_c   1.000
_cell.angle_alpha   90.00
_cell.angle_beta   90.00
_cell.angle_gamma   90.00
#
_symmetry.space_group_name_H-M   'P 1'
#
loop_
_entity.id
_entity.type
_entity.pdbx_description
1 polymer ?
#
loop_
_entity_poly.entity_id
_entity_poly.type
_entity_poly.pdbx_seq_one_letter_code
_entity_poly.pdbx_strand_id
1 'polypeptide(L)'
;MYTEIKKKILASLAALPAKVWEDNAPAGEDSRGYIVNIMQFTPSAESGLGQGNKFAADISCDVYSYKSRADCDALIDSLESLVSCRTLDGIYYEIASVSAIPFDDDLPVYGATVRISAHGGQN
;
A
#
# COMPACT_ATOMS: atom_id res chain seq x y z
N MET A 1 5.14 17.48 -5.66
CA MET A 1 4.35 16.93 -4.56
C MET A 1 4.07 15.44 -4.70
N TYR A 2 3.55 15.01 -5.82
CA TYR A 2 3.20 13.59 -6.03
C TYR A 2 4.39 12.66 -5.81
N THR A 3 5.50 12.94 -6.47
CA THR A 3 6.69 12.07 -6.40
C THR A 3 7.24 11.98 -4.99
N GLU A 4 7.26 13.11 -4.27
CA GLU A 4 7.74 13.13 -2.91
C GLU A 4 6.84 12.33 -1.97
N ILE A 5 5.53 12.48 -2.14
CA ILE A 5 4.57 11.74 -1.32
C ILE A 5 4.68 10.24 -1.61
N LYS A 6 4.81 9.87 -2.89
CA LYS A 6 5.00 8.47 -3.26
C LYS A 6 6.24 7.88 -2.58
N LYS A 7 7.34 8.61 -2.58
CA LYS A 7 8.56 8.16 -1.92
C LYS A 7 8.36 7.95 -0.43
N LYS A 8 7.63 8.85 0.23
CA LYS A 8 7.34 8.72 1.65
C LYS A 8 6.47 7.49 1.93
N ILE A 9 5.48 7.25 1.10
CA ILE A 9 4.62 6.08 1.24
C ILE A 9 5.44 4.80 1.12
N LEU A 10 6.26 4.70 0.08
CA LEU A 10 7.08 3.51 -0.12
C LEU A 10 8.09 3.33 1.00
N ALA A 11 8.68 4.41 1.49
CA ALA A 11 9.62 4.35 2.60
C ALA A 11 8.95 3.85 3.88
N SER A 12 7.72 4.31 4.15
CA SER A 12 6.97 3.85 5.32
C SER A 12 6.65 2.37 5.23
N LEU A 13 6.31 1.89 4.03
CA LEU A 13 5.96 0.49 3.83
C LEU A 13 7.19 -0.42 3.83
N ALA A 14 8.39 0.12 3.74
CA ALA A 14 9.61 -0.67 3.79
C ALA A 14 9.80 -1.40 5.12
N ALA A 15 9.05 -1.02 6.15
CA ALA A 15 9.07 -1.72 7.44
C ALA A 15 8.34 -3.07 7.42
N LEU A 16 7.63 -3.38 6.34
CA LEU A 16 6.89 -4.63 6.21
C LEU A 16 7.83 -5.83 6.16
N PRO A 17 7.35 -7.03 6.54
CA PRO A 17 8.22 -8.20 6.66
C PRO A 17 8.60 -8.86 5.34
N ALA A 18 8.14 -8.34 4.20
CA ALA A 18 8.48 -8.88 2.89
C ALA A 18 8.76 -7.74 1.94
N LYS A 19 9.30 -8.07 0.78
CA LYS A 19 9.69 -7.09 -0.22
C LYS A 19 8.49 -6.28 -0.70
N VAL A 20 8.70 -4.98 -0.85
CA VAL A 20 7.70 -4.06 -1.39
C VAL A 20 8.15 -3.60 -2.77
N TRP A 21 7.32 -3.84 -3.75
CA TRP A 21 7.59 -3.49 -5.14
C TRP A 21 6.66 -2.38 -5.58
N GLU A 22 7.16 -1.51 -6.43
CA GLU A 22 6.32 -0.51 -7.07
C GLU A 22 5.91 -1.06 -8.44
N ASP A 23 4.61 -1.00 -8.75
CA ASP A 23 3.99 -1.42 -9.99
C ASP A 23 3.91 -2.93 -10.18
N ASN A 24 5.01 -3.63 -10.17
CA ASN A 24 4.98 -5.08 -10.29
C ASN A 24 6.23 -5.69 -9.67
N ALA A 25 6.15 -6.98 -9.36
CA ALA A 25 7.27 -7.74 -8.86
C ALA A 25 7.97 -8.40 -10.03
N PRO A 26 9.31 -8.30 -10.14
CA PRO A 26 10.02 -9.03 -11.17
C PRO A 26 9.82 -10.54 -11.02
N ALA A 27 9.68 -11.22 -12.16
CA ALA A 27 9.46 -12.66 -12.16
C ALA A 27 10.59 -13.40 -11.47
N GLY A 28 10.24 -14.30 -10.57
CA GLY A 28 11.22 -15.17 -9.92
C GLY A 28 12.03 -14.54 -8.82
N GLU A 29 11.73 -13.30 -8.43
CA GLU A 29 12.54 -12.62 -7.42
C GLU A 29 12.22 -13.06 -6.00
N ASP A 30 10.96 -13.01 -5.62
CA ASP A 30 10.56 -13.37 -4.26
C ASP A 30 9.31 -14.23 -4.26
N SER A 31 9.23 -15.12 -3.28
CA SER A 31 8.09 -16.00 -3.13
C SER A 31 6.92 -15.35 -2.40
N ARG A 32 7.11 -14.13 -1.90
CA ARG A 32 6.09 -13.41 -1.14
C ARG A 32 6.42 -11.92 -1.16
N GLY A 33 5.41 -11.10 -1.08
CA GLY A 33 5.66 -9.65 -1.06
C GLY A 33 4.42 -8.82 -1.24
N TYR A 34 4.68 -7.55 -1.48
CA TYR A 34 3.66 -6.52 -1.63
C TYR A 34 3.92 -5.75 -2.90
N ILE A 35 2.88 -5.53 -3.70
CA ILE A 35 2.99 -4.68 -4.90
C ILE A 35 2.11 -3.47 -4.68
N VAL A 36 2.71 -2.29 -4.70
CA VAL A 36 2.05 -1.04 -4.32
C VAL A 36 1.85 -0.16 -5.53
N ASN A 37 0.63 0.33 -5.69
CA ASN A 37 0.29 1.29 -6.73
C ASN A 37 -0.54 2.41 -6.14
N ILE A 38 -0.23 3.65 -6.50
CA ILE A 38 -1.09 4.77 -6.15
C ILE A 38 -2.11 4.90 -7.26
N MET A 39 -3.35 4.52 -6.96
CA MET A 39 -4.41 4.48 -7.95
C MET A 39 -4.97 5.85 -8.26
N GLN A 40 -4.97 6.74 -7.28
CA GLN A 40 -5.45 8.09 -7.45
C GLN A 40 -4.76 8.99 -6.44
N PHE A 41 -4.36 10.15 -6.89
CA PHE A 41 -3.74 11.15 -6.04
C PHE A 41 -4.45 12.48 -6.28
N THR A 42 -4.99 13.04 -5.22
CA THR A 42 -5.76 14.28 -5.32
C THR A 42 -5.11 15.33 -4.42
N PRO A 43 -4.38 16.28 -5.00
CA PRO A 43 -3.88 17.40 -4.21
C PRO A 43 -5.04 18.32 -3.85
N SER A 44 -4.99 18.89 -2.67
CA SER A 44 -6.04 19.80 -2.25
C SER A 44 -5.60 21.23 -2.55
N ALA A 45 -6.47 21.96 -3.24
CA ALA A 45 -6.24 23.35 -3.53
C ALA A 45 -6.87 24.26 -2.50
N GLU A 46 -7.46 23.70 -1.48
CA GLU A 46 -8.30 24.47 -0.60
C GLU A 46 -7.55 25.42 0.31
N SER A 47 -6.28 25.21 0.51
CA SER A 47 -5.49 26.08 1.36
C SER A 47 -5.38 27.48 0.79
N GLY A 48 -5.30 27.59 -0.51
CA GLY A 48 -5.35 28.86 -1.20
C GLY A 48 -4.25 29.87 -0.87
N LEU A 49 -3.46 29.65 0.10
CA LEU A 49 -2.49 30.64 0.54
C LEU A 49 -1.08 30.07 0.61
N GLY A 50 -0.80 29.11 -0.24
CA GLY A 50 0.52 28.56 -0.30
C GLY A 50 0.80 27.43 0.68
N GLN A 51 -0.21 27.01 1.41
CA GLN A 51 -0.06 25.85 2.27
C GLN A 51 -0.47 24.58 1.55
N GLY A 52 -0.21 24.50 0.29
CA GLY A 52 -0.76 23.51 -0.60
C GLY A 52 -0.18 22.12 -0.51
N ASN A 53 0.10 21.60 0.67
CA ASN A 53 0.64 20.26 0.81
C ASN A 53 -0.39 19.24 1.22
N LYS A 54 -1.65 19.62 1.24
CA LYS A 54 -2.72 18.66 1.54
C LYS A 54 -2.99 17.78 0.35
N PHE A 55 -3.26 16.53 0.62
CA PHE A 55 -3.60 15.58 -0.42
C PHE A 55 -4.42 14.44 0.14
N ALA A 56 -5.06 13.72 -0.77
CA ALA A 56 -5.69 12.43 -0.51
C ALA A 56 -5.22 11.47 -1.57
N ALA A 57 -4.97 10.23 -1.21
CA ALA A 57 -4.51 9.22 -2.16
C ALA A 57 -5.21 7.90 -1.89
N ASP A 58 -5.51 7.19 -2.98
CA ASP A 58 -6.00 5.82 -2.93
C ASP A 58 -4.88 4.92 -3.36
N ILE A 59 -4.54 3.97 -2.51
CA ILE A 59 -3.42 3.06 -2.73
C ILE A 59 -3.96 1.65 -2.85
N SER A 60 -3.47 0.91 -3.83
CA SER A 60 -3.73 -0.51 -3.95
C SER A 60 -2.47 -1.25 -3.58
N CYS A 61 -2.58 -2.18 -2.65
CA CYS A 61 -1.47 -3.01 -2.24
C CYS A 61 -1.85 -4.46 -2.49
N ASP A 62 -1.25 -5.07 -3.50
CA ASP A 62 -1.46 -6.48 -3.78
C ASP A 62 -0.49 -7.30 -2.95
N VAL A 63 -1.04 -8.14 -2.08
CA VAL A 63 -0.25 -9.01 -1.21
C VAL A 63 -0.25 -10.40 -1.83
N TYR A 64 0.92 -10.98 -1.97
CA TYR A 64 1.01 -12.28 -2.60
C TYR A 64 1.95 -13.23 -1.84
N SER A 65 1.66 -14.53 -1.94
CA SER A 65 2.54 -15.57 -1.42
C SER A 65 2.37 -16.82 -2.27
N TYR A 66 3.48 -17.43 -2.65
CA TYR A 66 3.48 -18.72 -3.32
C TYR A 66 3.48 -19.88 -2.32
N LYS A 67 3.59 -19.57 -1.02
CA LYS A 67 3.72 -20.60 0.02
C LYS A 67 2.38 -21.17 0.45
N SER A 68 1.48 -20.30 0.91
CA SER A 68 0.20 -20.76 1.47
C SER A 68 -0.74 -19.57 1.66
N ARG A 69 -2.01 -19.86 1.80
CA ARG A 69 -3.00 -18.85 2.16
C ARG A 69 -2.69 -18.26 3.54
N ALA A 70 -2.27 -19.09 4.47
CA ALA A 70 -1.93 -18.62 5.82
C ALA A 70 -0.76 -17.64 5.80
N ASP A 71 0.23 -17.85 4.93
CA ASP A 71 1.34 -16.92 4.81
C ASP A 71 0.88 -15.60 4.20
N CYS A 72 0.02 -15.65 3.19
CA CYS A 72 -0.56 -14.44 2.61
C CYS A 72 -1.36 -13.67 3.67
N ASP A 73 -2.16 -14.37 4.46
CA ASP A 73 -2.96 -13.72 5.51
C ASP A 73 -2.06 -13.08 6.56
N ALA A 74 -0.94 -13.71 6.91
CA ALA A 74 0.01 -13.14 7.84
C ALA A 74 0.62 -11.84 7.30
N LEU A 75 0.89 -11.79 6.00
CA LEU A 75 1.39 -10.58 5.36
C LEU A 75 0.35 -9.46 5.41
N ILE A 76 -0.92 -9.81 5.23
CA ILE A 76 -2.02 -8.84 5.34
C ILE A 76 -2.11 -8.29 6.76
N ASP A 77 -2.02 -9.18 7.75
CA ASP A 77 -2.06 -8.75 9.16
C ASP A 77 -0.91 -7.80 9.49
N SER A 78 0.27 -8.06 8.95
CA SER A 78 1.42 -7.17 9.15
C SER A 78 1.19 -5.80 8.53
N LEU A 79 0.60 -5.75 7.34
CA LEU A 79 0.26 -4.50 6.69
C LEU A 79 -0.77 -3.74 7.50
N GLU A 80 -1.80 -4.42 7.95
CA GLU A 80 -2.83 -3.85 8.80
C GLU A 80 -2.24 -3.21 10.07
N SER A 81 -1.36 -3.95 10.74
CA SER A 81 -0.71 -3.46 11.95
C SER A 81 0.14 -2.22 11.70
N LEU A 82 0.73 -2.14 10.52
CA LEU A 82 1.58 -1.00 10.19
C LEU A 82 0.78 0.25 9.88
N VAL A 83 -0.32 0.13 9.13
CA VAL A 83 -0.97 1.30 8.55
C VAL A 83 -2.38 1.59 9.07
N SER A 84 -3.05 0.64 9.73
CA SER A 84 -4.45 0.84 10.10
C SER A 84 -4.59 1.96 11.13
N CYS A 85 -5.24 3.04 10.73
CA CYS A 85 -5.46 4.21 11.58
C CYS A 85 -4.16 4.76 12.17
N ARG A 86 -3.11 4.80 11.36
CA ARG A 86 -1.79 5.23 11.80
C ARG A 86 -1.26 6.39 10.98
N THR A 87 -0.50 7.24 11.63
CA THR A 87 0.21 8.34 10.96
C THR A 87 1.68 7.98 10.90
N LEU A 88 2.21 7.91 9.68
CA LEU A 88 3.61 7.60 9.43
C LEU A 88 4.19 8.70 8.56
N ASP A 89 5.26 9.34 9.04
CA ASP A 89 5.93 10.43 8.30
C ASP A 89 4.94 11.50 7.82
N GLY A 90 4.01 11.88 8.71
CA GLY A 90 3.05 12.94 8.43
C GLY A 90 1.87 12.53 7.55
N ILE A 91 1.78 11.27 7.18
CA ILE A 91 0.70 10.76 6.34
C ILE A 91 -0.17 9.83 7.17
N TYR A 92 -1.47 10.09 7.19
CA TYR A 92 -2.43 9.25 7.92
C TYR A 92 -3.00 8.20 6.98
N TYR A 93 -3.00 6.97 7.44
CA TYR A 93 -3.45 5.82 6.64
C TYR A 93 -4.64 5.13 7.29
N GLU A 94 -5.53 4.63 6.45
CA GLU A 94 -6.63 3.76 6.87
C GLU A 94 -6.79 2.63 5.87
N ILE A 95 -7.13 1.45 6.36
CA ILE A 95 -7.48 0.34 5.49
C ILE A 95 -8.93 0.54 5.04
N ALA A 96 -9.13 0.64 3.74
CA ALA A 96 -10.46 0.80 3.18
C ALA A 96 -11.14 -0.55 2.93
N SER A 97 -10.38 -1.53 2.45
CA SER A 97 -10.94 -2.86 2.20
C SER A 97 -9.83 -3.89 2.02
N VAL A 98 -10.17 -5.14 2.24
CA VAL A 98 -9.30 -6.28 1.95
C VAL A 98 -10.14 -7.25 1.12
N SER A 99 -9.64 -7.60 -0.07
CA SER A 99 -10.34 -8.50 -0.99
C SER A 99 -9.43 -9.66 -1.33
N ALA A 100 -9.79 -10.85 -0.88
CA ALA A 100 -9.00 -12.05 -1.21
C ALA A 100 -9.21 -12.41 -2.67
N ILE A 101 -8.13 -12.81 -3.32
CA ILE A 101 -8.18 -13.31 -4.69
C ILE A 101 -8.24 -14.82 -4.62
N PRO A 102 -9.27 -15.46 -5.22
CA PRO A 102 -9.37 -16.91 -5.19
C PRO A 102 -8.15 -17.56 -5.83
N PHE A 103 -7.72 -18.67 -5.26
CA PHE A 103 -6.58 -19.42 -5.78
C PHE A 103 -6.93 -20.00 -7.16
N ASP A 104 -6.01 -19.88 -8.09
CA ASP A 104 -6.15 -20.39 -9.45
C ASP A 104 -5.00 -21.34 -9.73
N ASP A 105 -5.32 -22.57 -10.11
CA ASP A 105 -4.29 -23.58 -10.39
C ASP A 105 -3.39 -23.18 -11.57
N ASP A 106 -3.90 -22.38 -12.49
CA ASP A 106 -3.10 -21.91 -13.63
C ASP A 106 -2.15 -20.79 -13.22
N LEU A 107 -2.42 -20.16 -12.09
CA LEU A 107 -1.59 -19.11 -11.54
C LEU A 107 -1.43 -19.39 -10.04
N PRO A 108 -0.54 -20.32 -9.68
CA PRO A 108 -0.50 -20.88 -8.33
C PRO A 108 0.09 -19.92 -7.31
N VAL A 109 -0.62 -18.85 -7.04
CA VAL A 109 -0.22 -17.85 -6.06
C VAL A 109 -1.44 -17.49 -5.21
N TYR A 110 -1.20 -17.29 -3.92
CA TYR A 110 -2.23 -16.82 -3.00
C TYR A 110 -2.12 -15.31 -2.94
N GLY A 111 -3.21 -14.63 -3.14
CA GLY A 111 -3.19 -13.18 -3.21
C GLY A 111 -4.39 -12.51 -2.60
N ALA A 112 -4.22 -11.23 -2.35
CA ALA A 112 -5.29 -10.35 -1.90
C ALA A 112 -4.95 -8.93 -2.30
N THR A 113 -5.98 -8.10 -2.48
CA THR A 113 -5.79 -6.68 -2.71
C THR A 113 -6.26 -5.93 -1.48
N VAL A 114 -5.37 -5.12 -0.93
CA VAL A 114 -5.69 -4.24 0.20
C VAL A 114 -5.77 -2.82 -0.34
N ARG A 115 -6.92 -2.20 -0.14
CA ARG A 115 -7.10 -0.80 -0.54
C ARG A 115 -6.85 0.06 0.68
N ILE A 116 -6.00 1.06 0.51
CA ILE A 116 -5.56 1.93 1.59
C ILE A 116 -5.86 3.36 1.21
N SER A 117 -6.42 4.10 2.13
CA SER A 117 -6.65 5.53 1.99
C SER A 117 -5.56 6.27 2.73
N ALA A 118 -4.96 7.26 2.11
CA ALA A 118 -3.90 8.06 2.70
C ALA A 118 -4.24 9.54 2.61
N HIS A 119 -3.99 10.26 3.68
CA HIS A 119 -4.21 11.69 3.74
C HIS A 119 -3.02 12.35 4.36
N GLY A 120 -2.65 13.51 3.85
CA GLY A 120 -1.53 14.22 4.42
C GLY A 120 -1.62 15.72 4.21
N GLY A 121 -0.58 16.38 4.71
CA GLY A 121 -0.45 17.80 4.56
C GLY A 121 -0.86 18.55 5.81
N GLN A 122 -0.39 19.76 5.89
CA GLN A 122 -0.58 20.58 7.06
C GLN A 122 -1.50 21.74 6.80
N ASN A 123 -2.11 22.16 7.81
CA ASN A 123 -2.91 23.38 7.78
C ASN A 123 -2.04 24.59 7.98
#